data_35fa55f1f36d29b74effd48558f62126
#
_entry.id   35fa55f1f36d29b74effd48558f62126
#
_cell.length_a   1.000
_cell.length_b   1.000
_cell.length_c   1.000
_cell.angle_alpha   90.00
_cell.angle_beta   90.00
_cell.angle_gamma   90.00
#
_symmetry.space_group_name_H-M   'P 1'
#
loop_
_entity.id
_entity.type
_entity.pdbx_description
1 polymer ?
#
loop_
_entity_poly.entity_id
_entity_poly.type
_entity_poly.pdbx_seq_one_letter_code
_entity_poly.pdbx_strand_id
1 'polypeptide(L)'
;MAAGSSAAVFEVGPGKPYASIGAVAWESLQPGDTVLIHWRAAPYKEKWVIGRQGTAANPITVRGVPGPSGQLPVIDGSGATTRGALNYWNEVRGLIKIGGSNTPPNTTPSYIVIENLELRSARPPYTFTAANGSTQSYVNNAASIYVEKGENITIRNCTIADSGNGIFIGSPASQPSRDFLIEGNHIHSNGNINRAFEHNNYSAAIGIVFQYNRFGPLRAGADGNNLKDRSAGLVVRYNWIEGGNRQLDLVDAEDSNLIVSDPSYRTTLVYGNVLIEPAGDGNRQMIHYGGDSGTTSDYRKGTLHAYNNTFVSTRTDRTTLMRLSTNEETADFRNNIVYPTLAGNTVSLVDQSGELYLTHNWFKPGWVDTFGTLSGTIHDDGTAVVGTSPGFENAAAQDFRLSAGSDPINASAALAPAVSASHPPVRHYVKHQSSEARLNDAVYDIGAYEYSPDGASPCDLNGDSAINVIDVQNLVRIIIGAVAGAPGEGDLNQDGNVDGLDLRIVLDTILGVGSCPA
;
A
#
# COMPACT_ATOMS: atom_id res chain seq x y z
N MET A 1 -19.62 -35.37 -14.78
CA MET A 1 -19.56 -33.92 -14.54
C MET A 1 -20.05 -33.70 -13.11
N ALA A 2 -19.17 -33.31 -12.19
CA ALA A 2 -19.60 -32.94 -10.86
C ALA A 2 -20.40 -31.63 -11.00
N ALA A 3 -21.63 -31.61 -10.48
CA ALA A 3 -22.41 -30.39 -10.39
C ALA A 3 -21.59 -29.37 -9.60
N GLY A 4 -21.18 -28.26 -10.24
CA GLY A 4 -20.52 -27.18 -9.56
C GLY A 4 -21.44 -26.68 -8.45
N SER A 5 -20.99 -26.70 -7.19
CA SER A 5 -21.67 -26.04 -6.08
C SER A 5 -21.84 -24.56 -6.47
N SER A 6 -23.08 -24.05 -6.44
CA SER A 6 -23.28 -22.61 -6.60
C SER A 6 -22.58 -21.88 -5.45
N ALA A 7 -21.93 -20.75 -5.74
CA ALA A 7 -21.32 -19.88 -4.75
C ALA A 7 -22.35 -19.53 -3.64
N ALA A 8 -21.95 -19.67 -2.38
CA ALA A 8 -22.77 -19.38 -1.22
C ALA A 8 -22.45 -18.01 -0.61
N VAL A 9 -23.47 -17.37 -0.04
CA VAL A 9 -23.31 -16.14 0.74
C VAL A 9 -23.64 -16.43 2.20
N PHE A 10 -22.66 -16.17 3.08
CA PHE A 10 -22.76 -16.35 4.52
C PHE A 10 -22.92 -14.97 5.19
N GLU A 11 -24.14 -14.57 5.50
CA GLU A 11 -24.39 -13.28 6.13
C GLU A 11 -24.25 -13.39 7.67
N VAL A 12 -23.29 -12.65 8.24
CA VAL A 12 -22.97 -12.62 9.67
C VAL A 12 -23.39 -11.29 10.28
N GLY A 13 -24.17 -11.33 11.36
CA GLY A 13 -24.55 -10.12 12.10
C GLY A 13 -25.90 -10.19 12.81
N PRO A 14 -26.34 -9.10 13.44
CA PRO A 14 -27.64 -9.02 14.08
C PRO A 14 -28.78 -9.24 13.06
N GLY A 15 -29.66 -10.19 13.36
CA GLY A 15 -30.78 -10.53 12.48
C GLY A 15 -30.40 -11.27 11.19
N LYS A 16 -29.15 -11.71 11.07
CA LYS A 16 -28.63 -12.48 9.93
C LYS A 16 -28.62 -13.98 10.26
N PRO A 17 -28.52 -14.87 9.24
CA PRO A 17 -28.46 -16.32 9.44
C PRO A 17 -27.35 -16.76 10.40
N TYR A 18 -26.21 -16.06 10.41
CA TYR A 18 -25.08 -16.32 11.29
C TYR A 18 -24.96 -15.19 12.31
N ALA A 19 -25.17 -15.49 13.59
CA ALA A 19 -25.06 -14.50 14.65
C ALA A 19 -23.60 -14.10 14.96
N SER A 20 -22.63 -14.95 14.58
CA SER A 20 -21.20 -14.77 14.87
C SER A 20 -20.34 -15.23 13.70
N ILE A 21 -19.12 -14.69 13.61
CA ILE A 21 -18.13 -15.08 12.59
C ILE A 21 -17.72 -16.55 12.76
N GLY A 22 -17.60 -17.00 14.04
CA GLY A 22 -17.29 -18.39 14.36
C GLY A 22 -18.39 -19.39 13.98
N ALA A 23 -19.61 -18.94 13.67
CA ALA A 23 -20.66 -19.84 13.18
C ALA A 23 -20.47 -20.22 11.70
N VAL A 24 -19.67 -19.47 10.94
CA VAL A 24 -19.34 -19.81 9.55
C VAL A 24 -18.40 -21.02 9.51
N ALA A 25 -18.67 -21.96 8.61
CA ALA A 25 -17.84 -23.16 8.41
C ALA A 25 -16.60 -22.83 7.54
N TRP A 26 -15.64 -22.10 8.11
CA TRP A 26 -14.40 -21.68 7.42
C TRP A 26 -13.62 -22.82 6.82
N GLU A 27 -13.73 -24.01 7.41
CA GLU A 27 -13.08 -25.24 6.96
C GLU A 27 -13.65 -25.81 5.65
N SER A 28 -14.82 -25.35 5.22
CA SER A 28 -15.55 -25.90 4.07
C SER A 28 -15.85 -24.91 2.96
N LEU A 29 -15.35 -23.67 3.05
CA LEU A 29 -15.54 -22.66 2.00
C LEU A 29 -15.12 -23.18 0.63
N GLN A 30 -15.86 -22.81 -0.40
CA GLN A 30 -15.67 -23.20 -1.79
C GLN A 30 -15.34 -21.97 -2.67
N PRO A 31 -14.80 -22.16 -3.89
CA PRO A 31 -14.60 -21.06 -4.82
C PRO A 31 -15.89 -20.29 -5.07
N GLY A 32 -15.81 -18.95 -4.96
CA GLY A 32 -16.93 -18.03 -5.13
C GLY A 32 -17.71 -17.73 -3.84
N ASP A 33 -17.47 -18.46 -2.75
CA ASP A 33 -18.15 -18.20 -1.50
C ASP A 33 -17.81 -16.81 -0.95
N THR A 34 -18.82 -16.13 -0.42
CA THR A 34 -18.69 -14.80 0.18
C THR A 34 -19.18 -14.79 1.62
N VAL A 35 -18.35 -14.34 2.55
CA VAL A 35 -18.70 -14.08 3.94
C VAL A 35 -18.92 -12.59 4.10
N LEU A 36 -20.19 -12.19 4.31
CA LEU A 36 -20.59 -10.80 4.56
C LEU A 36 -20.69 -10.56 6.07
N ILE A 37 -19.79 -9.74 6.61
CA ILE A 37 -19.79 -9.38 8.03
C ILE A 37 -20.44 -8.01 8.17
N HIS A 38 -21.68 -7.98 8.65
CA HIS A 38 -22.43 -6.75 8.81
C HIS A 38 -21.97 -5.95 10.03
N TRP A 39 -21.93 -4.63 9.86
CA TRP A 39 -21.60 -3.73 10.97
C TRP A 39 -22.57 -3.91 12.15
N ARG A 40 -22.03 -3.77 13.34
CA ARG A 40 -22.75 -3.62 14.61
C ARG A 40 -21.94 -2.74 15.55
N ALA A 41 -22.62 -2.10 16.53
CA ALA A 41 -21.97 -1.17 17.47
C ALA A 41 -20.89 -1.86 18.34
N ALA A 42 -21.14 -3.11 18.78
CA ALA A 42 -20.16 -3.88 19.54
C ALA A 42 -19.20 -4.63 18.59
N PRO A 43 -17.88 -4.60 18.82
CA PRO A 43 -16.92 -5.35 17.99
C PRO A 43 -17.20 -6.86 17.97
N TYR A 44 -16.84 -7.51 16.89
CA TYR A 44 -16.72 -8.96 16.82
C TYR A 44 -15.44 -9.38 17.54
N LYS A 45 -15.55 -10.29 18.49
CA LYS A 45 -14.42 -10.83 19.25
C LYS A 45 -14.16 -12.27 18.82
N GLU A 46 -13.71 -12.42 17.60
CA GLU A 46 -13.53 -13.72 16.95
C GLU A 46 -12.31 -13.69 16.04
N LYS A 47 -11.68 -14.85 15.92
CA LYS A 47 -10.52 -15.05 15.05
C LYS A 47 -10.64 -16.38 14.32
N TRP A 48 -10.03 -16.47 13.14
CA TRP A 48 -10.17 -17.63 12.28
C TRP A 48 -8.99 -17.81 11.34
N VAL A 49 -8.98 -18.96 10.65
CA VAL A 49 -8.03 -19.26 9.57
C VAL A 49 -8.75 -19.50 8.26
N ILE A 50 -8.18 -19.00 7.17
CA ILE A 50 -8.58 -19.26 5.79
C ILE A 50 -7.53 -20.20 5.20
N GLY A 51 -7.93 -21.45 4.93
CA GLY A 51 -7.07 -22.49 4.35
C GLY A 51 -7.61 -23.00 3.01
N ARG A 52 -8.63 -22.32 2.44
CA ARG A 52 -9.31 -22.77 1.23
C ARG A 52 -8.82 -22.02 0.00
N GLN A 53 -9.17 -22.53 -1.18
CA GLN A 53 -8.77 -21.96 -2.47
C GLN A 53 -9.99 -21.48 -3.22
N GLY A 54 -9.96 -20.23 -3.67
CA GLY A 54 -10.81 -19.70 -4.72
C GLY A 54 -10.22 -19.98 -6.10
N THR A 55 -10.73 -19.30 -7.11
CA THR A 55 -10.17 -19.24 -8.48
C THR A 55 -10.19 -17.80 -8.96
N ALA A 56 -9.48 -17.49 -10.03
CA ALA A 56 -9.49 -16.13 -10.60
C ALA A 56 -10.90 -15.63 -10.94
N ALA A 57 -11.77 -16.51 -11.48
CA ALA A 57 -13.15 -16.18 -11.80
C ALA A 57 -14.10 -16.21 -10.58
N ASN A 58 -13.72 -16.94 -9.52
CA ASN A 58 -14.56 -17.19 -8.35
C ASN A 58 -13.70 -17.13 -7.08
N PRO A 59 -13.25 -15.94 -6.64
CA PRO A 59 -12.48 -15.79 -5.41
C PRO A 59 -13.34 -16.10 -4.19
N ILE A 60 -12.70 -16.49 -3.09
CA ILE A 60 -13.33 -16.50 -1.77
C ILE A 60 -13.23 -15.09 -1.20
N THR A 61 -14.36 -14.50 -0.85
CA THR A 61 -14.41 -13.11 -0.38
C THR A 61 -14.86 -13.02 1.08
N VAL A 62 -14.11 -12.27 1.90
CA VAL A 62 -14.49 -11.87 3.25
C VAL A 62 -14.68 -10.36 3.24
N ARG A 63 -15.93 -9.93 3.30
CA ARG A 63 -16.31 -8.52 3.11
C ARG A 63 -17.06 -7.98 4.31
N GLY A 64 -16.60 -6.83 4.80
CA GLY A 64 -17.38 -6.01 5.72
C GLY A 64 -18.51 -5.27 5.00
N VAL A 65 -19.70 -5.30 5.58
CA VAL A 65 -20.83 -4.48 5.14
C VAL A 65 -20.93 -3.28 6.08
N PRO A 66 -20.65 -2.06 5.61
CA PRO A 66 -20.65 -0.87 6.44
C PRO A 66 -21.98 -0.57 7.10
N GLY A 67 -21.93 0.12 8.23
CA GLY A 67 -23.09 0.67 8.91
C GLY A 67 -23.68 1.90 8.21
N PRO A 68 -24.79 2.43 8.73
CA PRO A 68 -25.53 3.53 8.08
C PRO A 68 -24.74 4.82 7.85
N SER A 69 -23.64 5.03 8.62
CA SER A 69 -22.75 6.19 8.47
C SER A 69 -21.37 5.80 7.92
N GLY A 70 -21.27 4.69 7.19
CA GLY A 70 -20.03 4.22 6.59
C GLY A 70 -19.06 3.50 7.55
N GLN A 71 -19.47 3.24 8.80
CA GLN A 71 -18.60 2.57 9.77
C GLN A 71 -18.31 1.13 9.35
N LEU A 72 -17.04 0.74 9.38
CA LEU A 72 -16.64 -0.65 9.10
C LEU A 72 -16.97 -1.59 10.26
N PRO A 73 -17.28 -2.86 10.01
CA PRO A 73 -17.35 -3.88 11.05
C PRO A 73 -16.00 -4.04 11.74
N VAL A 74 -15.99 -3.98 13.06
CA VAL A 74 -14.76 -4.07 13.86
C VAL A 74 -14.53 -5.51 14.30
N ILE A 75 -13.36 -6.06 13.98
CA ILE A 75 -12.86 -7.34 14.47
C ILE A 75 -11.77 -7.04 15.50
N ASP A 76 -12.05 -7.36 16.76
CA ASP A 76 -11.20 -7.03 17.91
C ASP A 76 -10.58 -8.29 18.50
N GLY A 77 -9.26 -8.40 18.44
CA GLY A 77 -8.49 -9.52 18.95
C GLY A 77 -8.49 -9.65 20.48
N SER A 78 -8.80 -8.57 21.20
CA SER A 78 -8.81 -8.58 22.67
C SER A 78 -9.99 -9.41 23.20
N GLY A 79 -9.70 -10.57 23.78
CA GLY A 79 -10.70 -11.53 24.23
C GLY A 79 -11.42 -12.25 23.08
N ALA A 80 -10.82 -12.33 21.90
CA ALA A 80 -11.37 -13.05 20.76
C ALA A 80 -11.45 -14.56 21.04
N THR A 81 -12.33 -15.26 20.31
CA THR A 81 -12.49 -16.71 20.41
C THR A 81 -12.28 -17.35 19.04
N THR A 82 -11.55 -18.44 19.00
CA THR A 82 -11.43 -19.29 17.83
C THR A 82 -12.49 -20.39 17.86
N ARG A 83 -13.15 -20.64 16.72
CA ARG A 83 -14.08 -21.77 16.56
C ARG A 83 -13.37 -23.09 16.84
N GLY A 84 -13.92 -23.94 17.73
CA GLY A 84 -13.33 -25.21 18.14
C GLY A 84 -13.16 -26.27 17.04
N ALA A 85 -13.84 -26.13 15.89
CA ALA A 85 -13.65 -26.99 14.72
C ALA A 85 -12.38 -26.64 13.92
N LEU A 86 -11.80 -25.46 14.12
CA LEU A 86 -10.57 -25.05 13.43
C LEU A 86 -9.35 -25.60 14.15
N ASN A 87 -8.35 -26.03 13.39
CA ASN A 87 -7.06 -26.47 13.92
C ASN A 87 -5.94 -25.92 13.03
N TYR A 88 -5.17 -24.97 13.56
CA TYR A 88 -4.08 -24.34 12.82
C TYR A 88 -2.93 -23.99 13.75
N TRP A 89 -1.72 -24.06 13.20
CA TRP A 89 -0.52 -23.67 13.97
C TRP A 89 -0.29 -22.17 13.94
N ASN A 90 0.57 -21.68 14.81
CA ASN A 90 0.82 -20.27 14.99
C ASN A 90 -0.46 -19.45 15.32
N GLU A 91 -1.41 -20.04 16.03
CA GLU A 91 -2.66 -19.40 16.40
C GLU A 91 -2.43 -18.08 17.18
N VAL A 92 -1.37 -18.02 17.96
CA VAL A 92 -0.96 -16.83 18.73
C VAL A 92 -0.46 -15.66 17.86
N ARG A 93 -0.25 -15.87 16.55
CA ARG A 93 0.35 -14.90 15.65
C ARG A 93 -0.62 -14.08 14.78
N GLY A 94 -1.92 -14.35 14.80
CA GLY A 94 -2.82 -13.58 13.94
C GLY A 94 -4.24 -13.46 14.45
N LEU A 95 -4.93 -12.41 14.02
CA LEU A 95 -6.37 -12.28 14.18
C LEU A 95 -7.09 -12.98 13.01
N ILE A 96 -6.80 -12.59 11.77
CA ILE A 96 -7.13 -13.36 10.57
C ILE A 96 -5.85 -14.06 10.12
N LYS A 97 -5.90 -15.38 10.03
CA LYS A 97 -4.77 -16.18 9.53
C LYS A 97 -5.08 -16.73 8.13
N ILE A 98 -4.08 -16.74 7.26
CA ILE A 98 -4.16 -17.35 5.92
C ILE A 98 -3.11 -18.45 5.82
N GLY A 99 -3.56 -19.69 5.55
CA GLY A 99 -2.70 -20.87 5.44
C GLY A 99 -2.18 -21.39 6.78
N GLY A 100 -1.49 -22.52 6.73
CA GLY A 100 -0.87 -23.13 7.90
C GLY A 100 -1.89 -23.75 8.86
N SER A 101 -2.69 -24.71 8.41
CA SER A 101 -3.75 -25.34 9.20
C SER A 101 -3.85 -26.85 8.92
N ASN A 102 -4.42 -27.58 9.88
CA ASN A 102 -4.85 -28.97 9.69
C ASN A 102 -6.34 -29.04 9.36
N THR A 103 -7.13 -28.10 9.92
CA THR A 103 -8.55 -27.92 9.63
C THR A 103 -8.83 -26.43 9.48
N PRO A 104 -9.05 -25.94 8.25
CA PRO A 104 -9.05 -26.65 6.96
C PRO A 104 -7.72 -27.32 6.64
N PRO A 105 -7.69 -28.30 5.69
CA PRO A 105 -6.46 -28.98 5.28
C PRO A 105 -5.37 -28.00 4.82
N ASN A 106 -4.11 -28.35 5.07
CA ASN A 106 -2.96 -27.52 4.71
C ASN A 106 -2.75 -27.47 3.20
N THR A 107 -3.48 -26.56 2.55
CA THR A 107 -3.29 -26.20 1.14
C THR A 107 -2.50 -24.90 1.03
N THR A 108 -2.24 -24.41 -0.19
CA THR A 108 -1.87 -23.03 -0.42
C THR A 108 -3.16 -22.25 -0.70
N PRO A 109 -3.66 -21.43 0.24
CA PRO A 109 -4.83 -20.60 -0.01
C PRO A 109 -4.58 -19.69 -1.21
N SER A 110 -5.58 -19.56 -2.08
CA SER A 110 -5.43 -18.76 -3.28
C SER A 110 -6.71 -18.05 -3.66
N TYR A 111 -6.56 -16.92 -4.36
CA TYR A 111 -7.69 -16.10 -4.79
C TYR A 111 -8.63 -15.76 -3.62
N ILE A 112 -8.05 -15.12 -2.61
CA ILE A 112 -8.75 -14.65 -1.40
C ILE A 112 -8.83 -13.12 -1.45
N VAL A 113 -10.01 -12.58 -1.18
CA VAL A 113 -10.22 -11.14 -1.02
C VAL A 113 -10.67 -10.85 0.40
N ILE A 114 -9.96 -9.97 1.12
CA ILE A 114 -10.36 -9.43 2.43
C ILE A 114 -10.57 -7.94 2.26
N GLU A 115 -11.76 -7.45 2.57
CA GLU A 115 -12.09 -6.05 2.31
C GLU A 115 -13.09 -5.45 3.29
N ASN A 116 -13.02 -4.11 3.45
CA ASN A 116 -13.98 -3.29 4.21
C ASN A 116 -14.12 -3.72 5.68
N LEU A 117 -13.02 -4.04 6.37
CA LEU A 117 -12.98 -4.43 7.78
C LEU A 117 -12.09 -3.47 8.58
N GLU A 118 -12.47 -3.21 9.85
CA GLU A 118 -11.54 -2.67 10.84
C GLU A 118 -10.98 -3.82 11.69
N LEU A 119 -9.65 -4.00 11.69
CA LEU A 119 -8.95 -5.08 12.37
C LEU A 119 -8.01 -4.51 13.42
N ARG A 120 -8.07 -5.04 14.67
CA ARG A 120 -7.25 -4.51 15.75
C ARG A 120 -6.95 -5.50 16.87
N SER A 121 -6.02 -5.10 17.76
CA SER A 121 -5.74 -5.75 19.06
C SER A 121 -5.14 -7.15 18.96
N ALA A 122 -4.28 -7.43 17.96
CA ALA A 122 -3.51 -8.67 17.89
C ALA A 122 -2.07 -8.42 18.37
N ARG A 123 -1.87 -8.23 19.70
CA ARG A 123 -0.57 -7.99 20.34
C ARG A 123 -0.63 -8.24 21.85
N PRO A 124 0.49 -8.39 22.56
CA PRO A 124 0.52 -8.28 24.01
C PRO A 124 0.02 -6.89 24.50
N PRO A 125 -0.65 -6.80 25.64
CA PRO A 125 -0.96 -7.89 26.57
C PRO A 125 -2.30 -8.60 26.30
N TYR A 126 -2.89 -8.42 25.11
CA TYR A 126 -4.19 -9.02 24.82
C TYR A 126 -4.13 -10.54 24.77
N THR A 127 -5.23 -11.15 25.20
CA THR A 127 -5.42 -12.60 25.20
C THR A 127 -6.62 -13.00 24.35
N PHE A 128 -6.72 -14.27 24.02
CA PHE A 128 -7.82 -14.86 23.29
C PHE A 128 -8.10 -16.28 23.77
N THR A 129 -9.27 -16.83 23.45
CA THR A 129 -9.59 -18.23 23.67
C THR A 129 -9.29 -19.02 22.40
N ALA A 130 -8.32 -19.93 22.48
CA ALA A 130 -7.88 -20.79 21.39
C ALA A 130 -8.94 -21.84 21.02
N ALA A 131 -8.78 -22.49 19.85
CA ALA A 131 -9.68 -23.54 19.37
C ALA A 131 -9.86 -24.69 20.36
N ASN A 132 -8.85 -25.00 21.17
CA ASN A 132 -8.90 -26.03 22.22
C ASN A 132 -9.52 -25.56 23.53
N GLY A 133 -10.06 -24.33 23.57
CA GLY A 133 -10.69 -23.72 24.73
C GLY A 133 -9.72 -23.08 25.74
N SER A 134 -8.40 -23.17 25.55
CA SER A 134 -7.43 -22.55 26.46
C SER A 134 -7.29 -21.04 26.20
N THR A 135 -7.02 -20.28 27.26
CA THR A 135 -6.65 -18.86 27.12
C THR A 135 -5.19 -18.76 26.71
N GLN A 136 -4.92 -18.03 25.63
CA GLN A 136 -3.60 -17.77 25.08
C GLN A 136 -3.32 -16.27 24.99
N SER A 137 -2.05 -15.87 25.04
CA SER A 137 -1.61 -14.50 24.76
C SER A 137 -1.11 -14.38 23.34
N TYR A 138 -1.37 -13.25 22.68
CA TYR A 138 -0.68 -12.94 21.44
C TYR A 138 0.82 -12.76 21.68
N VAL A 139 1.63 -13.18 20.73
CA VAL A 139 3.07 -12.94 20.74
C VAL A 139 3.40 -11.53 20.21
N ASN A 140 4.61 -11.04 20.43
CA ASN A 140 4.98 -9.67 20.04
C ASN A 140 4.76 -9.40 18.55
N ASN A 141 5.16 -10.34 17.68
CA ASN A 141 5.05 -10.24 16.23
C ASN A 141 3.72 -10.77 15.67
N ALA A 142 2.67 -10.80 16.48
CA ALA A 142 1.33 -11.10 15.98
C ALA A 142 0.83 -9.96 15.08
N ALA A 143 -0.05 -10.31 14.13
CA ALA A 143 -0.57 -9.38 13.14
C ALA A 143 -2.10 -9.37 13.08
N SER A 144 -2.69 -8.27 12.64
CA SER A 144 -4.12 -8.25 12.32
C SER A 144 -4.42 -9.25 11.19
N ILE A 145 -3.61 -9.28 10.15
CA ILE A 145 -3.65 -10.29 9.09
C ILE A 145 -2.28 -10.96 9.03
N TYR A 146 -2.26 -12.27 9.33
CA TYR A 146 -1.06 -13.10 9.30
C TYR A 146 -1.15 -14.14 8.19
N VAL A 147 -0.35 -13.97 7.16
CA VAL A 147 -0.25 -14.93 6.06
C VAL A 147 0.95 -15.85 6.31
N GLU A 148 0.70 -17.13 6.55
CA GLU A 148 1.74 -18.16 6.59
C GLU A 148 2.26 -18.47 5.19
N LYS A 149 1.34 -18.63 4.25
CA LYS A 149 1.55 -18.80 2.81
C LYS A 149 0.25 -18.51 2.06
N GLY A 150 0.34 -18.04 0.82
CA GLY A 150 -0.82 -17.79 -0.03
C GLY A 150 -0.44 -17.29 -1.42
N GLU A 151 -1.38 -17.37 -2.35
CA GLU A 151 -1.23 -16.92 -3.73
C GLU A 151 -2.46 -16.13 -4.19
N ASN A 152 -2.25 -15.05 -4.96
CA ASN A 152 -3.34 -14.21 -5.47
C ASN A 152 -4.27 -13.70 -4.35
N ILE A 153 -3.69 -13.01 -3.36
CA ILE A 153 -4.39 -12.48 -2.19
C ILE A 153 -4.56 -10.97 -2.32
N THR A 154 -5.79 -10.49 -2.16
CA THR A 154 -6.10 -9.07 -2.12
C THR A 154 -6.56 -8.67 -0.71
N ILE A 155 -5.95 -7.62 -0.15
CA ILE A 155 -6.37 -6.97 1.09
C ILE A 155 -6.66 -5.52 0.75
N ARG A 156 -7.93 -5.10 0.88
CA ARG A 156 -8.28 -3.76 0.46
C ARG A 156 -9.32 -3.07 1.33
N ASN A 157 -9.28 -1.74 1.33
CA ASN A 157 -10.25 -0.87 2.01
C ASN A 157 -10.45 -1.22 3.49
N CYS A 158 -9.40 -1.71 4.15
CA CYS A 158 -9.41 -2.07 5.56
C CYS A 158 -8.75 -0.98 6.41
N THR A 159 -9.20 -0.83 7.64
CA THR A 159 -8.46 -0.13 8.69
C THR A 159 -7.77 -1.16 9.57
N ILE A 160 -6.44 -1.05 9.72
CA ILE A 160 -5.61 -2.06 10.39
C ILE A 160 -4.73 -1.38 11.43
N ALA A 161 -5.02 -1.61 12.71
CA ALA A 161 -4.38 -0.88 13.80
C ALA A 161 -4.20 -1.73 15.06
N ASP A 162 -3.49 -1.20 16.05
CA ASP A 162 -3.38 -1.72 17.41
C ASP A 162 -2.92 -3.19 17.49
N SER A 163 -2.08 -3.63 16.57
CA SER A 163 -1.49 -4.98 16.57
C SER A 163 0.04 -4.92 16.69
N GLY A 164 0.71 -6.06 16.86
CA GLY A 164 2.16 -6.13 16.75
C GLY A 164 2.58 -5.71 15.36
N ASN A 165 2.28 -6.51 14.34
CA ASN A 165 2.30 -6.06 12.95
C ASN A 165 0.87 -5.75 12.48
N GLY A 166 0.72 -4.80 11.57
CA GLY A 166 -0.56 -4.60 10.91
C GLY A 166 -0.85 -5.78 9.97
N ILE A 167 0.00 -5.95 8.96
CA ILE A 167 0.00 -7.09 8.04
C ILE A 167 1.34 -7.80 8.15
N PHE A 168 1.31 -9.13 8.20
CA PHE A 168 2.48 -9.98 8.09
C PHE A 168 2.28 -11.00 6.98
N ILE A 169 3.19 -11.02 5.99
CA ILE A 169 3.19 -12.00 4.90
C ILE A 169 4.51 -12.76 4.95
N GLY A 170 4.43 -14.04 5.31
CA GLY A 170 5.57 -14.95 5.31
C GLY A 170 5.71 -15.69 3.98
N SER A 171 6.89 -16.25 3.78
CA SER A 171 7.21 -17.13 2.65
C SER A 171 7.99 -18.33 3.17
N PRO A 172 7.34 -19.48 3.33
CA PRO A 172 8.08 -20.71 3.65
C PRO A 172 9.14 -21.01 2.60
N ALA A 173 10.31 -21.48 3.04
CA ALA A 173 11.45 -21.73 2.16
C ALA A 173 11.15 -22.69 1.00
N SER A 174 10.19 -23.62 1.18
CA SER A 174 9.79 -24.60 0.15
C SER A 174 8.68 -24.12 -0.79
N GLN A 175 7.96 -23.05 -0.41
CA GLN A 175 6.81 -22.55 -1.17
C GLN A 175 6.58 -21.08 -0.84
N PRO A 176 7.16 -20.15 -1.63
CA PRO A 176 6.99 -18.74 -1.38
C PRO A 176 5.54 -18.29 -1.62
N SER A 177 5.10 -17.32 -0.84
CA SER A 177 3.86 -16.58 -1.11
C SER A 177 3.98 -15.80 -2.42
N ARG A 178 2.85 -15.64 -3.18
CA ARG A 178 2.87 -15.02 -4.52
C ARG A 178 1.67 -14.12 -4.78
N ASP A 179 1.90 -13.09 -5.58
CA ASP A 179 0.86 -12.26 -6.20
C ASP A 179 -0.09 -11.62 -5.18
N PHE A 180 0.43 -10.65 -4.43
CA PHE A 180 -0.35 -9.89 -3.43
C PHE A 180 -0.72 -8.51 -3.94
N LEU A 181 -1.96 -8.09 -3.66
CA LEU A 181 -2.43 -6.73 -3.83
C LEU A 181 -2.89 -6.17 -2.48
N ILE A 182 -2.21 -5.12 -2.02
CA ILE A 182 -2.53 -4.38 -0.79
C ILE A 182 -2.93 -2.98 -1.22
N GLU A 183 -4.24 -2.66 -1.19
CA GLU A 183 -4.72 -1.41 -1.77
C GLU A 183 -5.78 -0.70 -0.93
N GLY A 184 -5.76 0.63 -0.91
CA GLY A 184 -6.79 1.43 -0.27
C GLY A 184 -6.92 1.22 1.24
N ASN A 185 -5.93 0.65 1.92
CA ASN A 185 -6.00 0.40 3.35
C ASN A 185 -5.47 1.59 4.16
N HIS A 186 -6.01 1.77 5.37
CA HIS A 186 -5.42 2.62 6.39
C HIS A 186 -4.71 1.74 7.42
N ILE A 187 -3.38 1.72 7.40
CA ILE A 187 -2.54 0.88 8.27
C ILE A 187 -1.76 1.79 9.20
N HIS A 188 -2.05 1.74 10.51
CA HIS A 188 -1.46 2.68 11.46
C HIS A 188 -1.46 2.17 12.91
N SER A 189 -0.72 2.83 13.77
CA SER A 189 -0.70 2.56 15.22
C SER A 189 -0.41 1.10 15.59
N ASN A 190 0.29 0.38 14.72
CA ASN A 190 0.84 -0.95 15.01
C ASN A 190 2.24 -0.82 15.62
N GLY A 191 2.81 -1.92 16.05
CA GLY A 191 4.09 -1.96 16.76
C GLY A 191 3.92 -2.13 18.26
N ASN A 192 4.99 -2.54 18.93
CA ASN A 192 5.07 -2.64 20.38
C ASN A 192 6.04 -1.61 20.94
N ILE A 193 5.71 -1.04 22.10
CA ILE A 193 6.52 0.01 22.75
C ILE A 193 7.94 -0.50 23.04
N ASN A 194 8.94 0.33 22.74
CA ASN A 194 10.38 0.03 22.88
C ASN A 194 10.84 -1.20 22.09
N ARG A 195 10.24 -1.45 20.93
CA ARG A 195 10.59 -2.57 20.06
C ARG A 195 10.63 -2.12 18.59
N ALA A 196 11.64 -2.62 17.86
CA ALA A 196 11.91 -2.28 16.46
C ALA A 196 11.56 -3.40 15.46
N PHE A 197 11.00 -4.52 15.94
CA PHE A 197 10.77 -5.72 15.10
C PHE A 197 9.33 -5.89 14.65
N GLU A 198 8.45 -5.01 15.07
CA GLU A 198 7.05 -5.01 14.68
C GLU A 198 6.72 -3.73 13.91
N HIS A 199 5.96 -3.85 12.82
CA HIS A 199 5.81 -2.84 11.77
C HIS A 199 4.34 -2.62 11.39
N ASN A 200 4.02 -1.56 10.66
CA ASN A 200 2.70 -1.47 10.02
C ASN A 200 2.54 -2.56 8.95
N ASN A 201 3.60 -2.84 8.18
CA ASN A 201 3.65 -3.98 7.26
C ASN A 201 5.00 -4.67 7.35
N TYR A 202 4.98 -6.01 7.37
CA TYR A 202 6.14 -6.87 7.14
C TYR A 202 5.76 -7.92 6.11
N SER A 203 6.42 -7.94 4.96
CA SER A 203 6.07 -8.85 3.85
C SER A 203 7.28 -9.48 3.21
N ALA A 204 7.10 -10.74 2.78
CA ALA A 204 8.01 -11.48 1.93
C ALA A 204 7.18 -12.29 0.93
N ALA A 205 7.26 -11.98 -0.37
CA ALA A 205 6.50 -12.63 -1.43
C ALA A 205 7.26 -12.57 -2.77
N ILE A 206 6.75 -13.24 -3.79
CA ILE A 206 7.12 -13.02 -5.17
C ILE A 206 5.92 -12.35 -5.86
N GLY A 207 6.09 -11.10 -6.28
CA GLY A 207 5.00 -10.28 -6.81
C GLY A 207 4.13 -9.70 -5.68
N ILE A 208 4.37 -8.44 -5.34
CA ILE A 208 3.52 -7.71 -4.39
C ILE A 208 3.38 -6.24 -4.81
N VAL A 209 2.16 -5.74 -4.74
CA VAL A 209 1.83 -4.36 -5.06
C VAL A 209 1.19 -3.69 -3.85
N PHE A 210 1.72 -2.56 -3.42
CA PHE A 210 1.11 -1.65 -2.47
C PHE A 210 0.65 -0.40 -3.22
N GLN A 211 -0.66 -0.13 -3.24
CA GLN A 211 -1.19 1.06 -3.91
C GLN A 211 -2.35 1.70 -3.15
N TYR A 212 -2.47 3.01 -3.24
CA TYR A 212 -3.55 3.82 -2.66
C TYR A 212 -3.70 3.67 -1.14
N ASN A 213 -2.70 3.09 -0.46
CA ASN A 213 -2.76 2.93 0.99
C ASN A 213 -2.39 4.24 1.69
N ARG A 214 -2.98 4.43 2.86
CA ARG A 214 -2.50 5.35 3.87
C ARG A 214 -1.75 4.56 4.93
N PHE A 215 -0.44 4.70 4.98
CA PHE A 215 0.38 4.27 6.09
C PHE A 215 0.55 5.44 7.05
N GLY A 216 -0.08 5.34 8.22
CA GLY A 216 0.04 6.36 9.26
C GLY A 216 1.20 6.06 10.23
N PRO A 217 1.37 6.92 11.25
CA PRO A 217 2.37 6.68 12.27
C PRO A 217 2.20 5.33 12.96
N LEU A 218 3.31 4.78 13.43
CA LEU A 218 3.28 3.63 14.34
C LEU A 218 2.66 4.01 15.69
N ARG A 219 2.45 3.03 16.55
CA ARG A 219 2.11 3.27 17.95
C ARG A 219 3.17 4.15 18.60
N ALA A 220 2.74 5.13 19.39
CA ALA A 220 3.66 5.98 20.14
C ALA A 220 4.62 5.12 21.00
N GLY A 221 5.92 5.34 20.81
CA GLY A 221 7.00 4.58 21.46
C GLY A 221 7.33 3.22 20.84
N ALA A 222 6.78 2.89 19.68
CA ALA A 222 7.22 1.77 18.85
C ALA A 222 8.31 2.25 17.87
N ASP A 223 9.35 1.42 17.67
CA ASP A 223 10.53 1.77 16.88
C ASP A 223 10.60 0.98 15.55
N GLY A 224 9.48 0.41 15.09
CA GLY A 224 9.40 -0.35 13.85
C GLY A 224 9.39 0.54 12.60
N ASN A 225 9.49 -0.09 11.43
CA ASN A 225 9.37 0.61 10.14
C ASN A 225 7.90 0.73 9.72
N ASN A 226 7.59 1.64 8.81
CA ASN A 226 6.24 1.73 8.27
C ASN A 226 5.97 0.57 7.30
N LEU A 227 6.64 0.53 6.17
CA LEU A 227 6.57 -0.57 5.22
C LEU A 227 7.94 -1.28 5.19
N LYS A 228 8.03 -2.46 5.82
CA LYS A 228 9.17 -3.37 5.69
C LYS A 228 8.83 -4.48 4.70
N ASP A 229 9.69 -4.67 3.70
CA ASP A 229 9.47 -5.64 2.64
C ASP A 229 10.74 -6.39 2.25
N ARG A 230 10.58 -7.69 2.00
CA ARG A 230 11.61 -8.65 1.60
C ARG A 230 11.29 -9.35 0.28
N SER A 231 10.33 -8.82 -0.48
CA SER A 231 9.76 -9.48 -1.66
C SER A 231 10.61 -9.31 -2.92
N ALA A 232 10.47 -10.24 -3.85
CA ALA A 232 10.82 -10.05 -5.25
C ALA A 232 9.67 -9.40 -6.01
N GLY A 233 9.95 -8.60 -7.06
CA GLY A 233 8.92 -7.95 -7.86
C GLY A 233 8.05 -6.97 -7.09
N LEU A 234 8.64 -6.24 -6.14
CA LEU A 234 7.96 -5.25 -5.31
C LEU A 234 7.61 -4.00 -6.11
N VAL A 235 6.35 -3.58 -5.99
CA VAL A 235 5.84 -2.29 -6.49
C VAL A 235 5.17 -1.52 -5.35
N VAL A 236 5.68 -0.34 -5.03
CA VAL A 236 5.08 0.61 -4.08
C VAL A 236 4.69 1.86 -4.85
N ARG A 237 3.39 2.08 -5.07
CA ARG A 237 2.93 3.18 -5.91
C ARG A 237 1.70 3.87 -5.35
N TYR A 238 1.64 5.20 -5.54
CA TYR A 238 0.46 5.98 -5.20
C TYR A 238 -0.01 5.78 -3.76
N ASN A 239 0.91 5.74 -2.80
CA ASN A 239 0.60 5.64 -1.37
C ASN A 239 0.92 6.94 -0.66
N TRP A 240 0.31 7.13 0.50
CA TRP A 240 0.67 8.11 1.49
C TRP A 240 1.33 7.40 2.66
N ILE A 241 2.61 7.69 2.93
CA ILE A 241 3.41 6.99 3.94
C ILE A 241 4.02 8.00 4.89
N GLU A 242 3.54 8.04 6.13
CA GLU A 242 3.93 9.02 7.13
C GLU A 242 4.48 8.37 8.39
N GLY A 243 5.70 8.74 8.78
CA GLY A 243 6.35 8.27 10.01
C GLY A 243 6.92 6.86 9.95
N GLY A 244 7.16 6.31 11.13
CA GLY A 244 7.88 5.05 11.33
C GLY A 244 9.38 5.25 11.45
N ASN A 245 10.10 4.22 11.89
CA ASN A 245 11.56 4.28 11.95
C ASN A 245 12.18 4.56 10.58
N ARG A 246 11.56 4.03 9.53
CA ARG A 246 11.71 4.40 8.12
C ARG A 246 10.35 4.33 7.45
N GLN A 247 10.14 5.14 6.43
CA GLN A 247 8.95 5.01 5.58
C GLN A 247 9.01 3.71 4.79
N LEU A 248 10.18 3.40 4.20
CA LEU A 248 10.41 2.18 3.42
C LEU A 248 11.69 1.48 3.90
N ASP A 249 11.57 0.19 4.26
CA ASP A 249 12.67 -0.70 4.65
C ASP A 249 12.66 -1.92 3.73
N LEU A 250 13.31 -1.79 2.57
CA LEU A 250 13.25 -2.71 1.43
C LEU A 250 14.51 -3.57 1.42
N VAL A 251 14.47 -4.67 2.17
CA VAL A 251 15.66 -5.43 2.55
C VAL A 251 15.67 -6.85 1.98
N ASP A 252 16.69 -7.63 2.32
CA ASP A 252 16.92 -8.96 1.80
C ASP A 252 15.92 -10.00 2.31
N ALA A 253 15.66 -11.01 1.46
CA ALA A 253 14.76 -12.13 1.77
C ALA A 253 15.53 -13.26 2.49
N GLU A 254 16.04 -12.96 3.69
CA GLU A 254 16.92 -13.84 4.49
C GLU A 254 16.34 -15.25 4.76
N ASP A 255 15.01 -15.37 4.77
CA ASP A 255 14.31 -16.64 5.06
C ASP A 255 13.96 -17.47 3.81
N SER A 256 14.23 -16.97 2.59
CA SER A 256 13.75 -17.61 1.36
C SER A 256 14.68 -17.49 0.16
N ASN A 257 15.49 -18.51 -0.06
CA ASN A 257 16.33 -18.60 -1.26
C ASN A 257 15.53 -18.56 -2.58
N LEU A 258 14.25 -18.97 -2.57
CA LEU A 258 13.39 -18.89 -3.74
C LEU A 258 13.04 -17.46 -4.12
N ILE A 259 12.90 -16.57 -3.13
CA ILE A 259 12.72 -15.13 -3.37
C ILE A 259 14.04 -14.52 -3.86
N VAL A 260 15.16 -14.79 -3.17
CA VAL A 260 16.49 -14.26 -3.55
C VAL A 260 16.87 -14.66 -4.98
N SER A 261 16.51 -15.86 -5.41
CA SER A 261 16.83 -16.37 -6.77
C SER A 261 15.82 -15.96 -7.85
N ASP A 262 14.70 -15.33 -7.48
CA ASP A 262 13.71 -14.89 -8.47
C ASP A 262 14.28 -13.73 -9.32
N PRO A 263 14.13 -13.76 -10.66
CA PRO A 263 14.66 -12.70 -11.52
C PRO A 263 14.18 -11.29 -11.17
N SER A 264 12.95 -11.16 -10.66
CA SER A 264 12.36 -9.87 -10.25
C SER A 264 12.91 -9.33 -8.92
N TYR A 265 13.70 -10.11 -8.18
CA TYR A 265 14.28 -9.69 -6.90
C TYR A 265 15.22 -8.49 -7.03
N ARG A 266 15.85 -8.35 -8.19
CA ARG A 266 16.83 -7.30 -8.51
C ARG A 266 16.19 -5.99 -9.00
N THR A 267 14.86 -5.92 -9.08
CA THR A 267 14.14 -4.73 -9.55
C THR A 267 13.06 -4.35 -8.56
N THR A 268 13.15 -3.14 -8.02
CA THR A 268 12.17 -2.60 -7.06
C THR A 268 11.65 -1.28 -7.58
N LEU A 269 10.33 -1.10 -7.54
CA LEU A 269 9.64 0.07 -8.09
C LEU A 269 8.98 0.88 -6.98
N VAL A 270 9.31 2.16 -6.87
CA VAL A 270 8.71 3.11 -5.92
C VAL A 270 8.34 4.38 -6.66
N TYR A 271 7.04 4.61 -6.93
CA TYR A 271 6.65 5.77 -7.72
C TYR A 271 5.26 6.33 -7.38
N GLY A 272 5.10 7.63 -7.61
CA GLY A 272 3.84 8.33 -7.38
C GLY A 272 3.42 8.40 -5.91
N ASN A 273 4.33 8.16 -4.97
CA ASN A 273 4.02 8.16 -3.54
C ASN A 273 4.30 9.53 -2.91
N VAL A 274 3.59 9.80 -1.82
CA VAL A 274 3.95 10.85 -0.86
C VAL A 274 4.56 10.19 0.36
N LEU A 275 5.82 10.53 0.66
CA LEU A 275 6.57 10.02 1.81
C LEU A 275 6.89 11.18 2.75
N ILE A 276 6.48 11.07 4.01
CA ILE A 276 6.64 12.13 4.99
C ILE A 276 7.46 11.62 6.16
N GLU A 277 8.54 12.34 6.45
CA GLU A 277 9.41 12.13 7.61
C GLU A 277 9.08 13.18 8.66
N PRO A 278 8.32 12.84 9.73
CA PRO A 278 7.96 13.78 10.79
C PRO A 278 9.14 14.11 11.71
N ALA A 279 9.07 15.29 12.31
CA ALA A 279 10.01 15.67 13.36
C ALA A 279 9.89 14.74 14.58
N GLY A 280 11.03 14.19 15.01
CA GLY A 280 11.10 13.37 16.21
C GLY A 280 10.62 11.93 16.05
N ASP A 281 10.26 11.48 14.86
CA ASP A 281 9.92 10.10 14.58
C ASP A 281 11.14 9.32 14.08
N GLY A 282 11.24 8.04 14.43
CA GLY A 282 12.20 7.07 13.97
C GLY A 282 13.67 7.49 13.87
N ASN A 283 14.40 6.87 12.96
CA ASN A 283 15.73 7.29 12.56
C ASN A 283 15.65 8.33 11.41
N ARG A 284 16.79 8.76 10.89
CA ARG A 284 16.85 9.82 9.89
C ARG A 284 16.68 9.36 8.45
N GLN A 285 16.56 8.05 8.22
CA GLN A 285 16.62 7.47 6.88
C GLN A 285 15.21 7.19 6.38
N MET A 286 14.81 7.83 5.29
CA MET A 286 13.47 7.64 4.71
C MET A 286 13.35 6.29 4.00
N ILE A 287 14.36 5.91 3.20
CA ILE A 287 14.42 4.64 2.49
C ILE A 287 15.67 3.87 2.93
N HIS A 288 15.50 2.57 3.19
CA HIS A 288 16.60 1.62 3.24
C HIS A 288 16.41 0.61 2.12
N TYR A 289 17.44 0.38 1.31
CA TYR A 289 17.43 -0.57 0.21
C TYR A 289 18.69 -1.44 0.24
N GLY A 290 18.50 -2.75 0.14
CA GLY A 290 19.60 -3.72 0.09
C GLY A 290 19.39 -4.90 1.02
N GLY A 291 19.84 -4.79 2.27
CA GLY A 291 19.72 -5.87 3.22
C GLY A 291 20.06 -5.49 4.66
N ASP A 292 19.58 -6.28 5.61
CA ASP A 292 19.77 -6.08 7.06
C ASP A 292 20.10 -7.37 7.84
N SER A 293 20.12 -8.54 7.19
CA SER A 293 20.43 -9.83 7.83
C SER A 293 21.92 -9.99 8.19
N GLY A 294 22.81 -9.26 7.51
CA GLY A 294 24.25 -9.47 7.57
C GLY A 294 24.77 -10.51 6.57
N THR A 295 23.90 -11.28 5.92
CA THR A 295 24.25 -12.21 4.84
C THR A 295 24.28 -11.47 3.51
N THR A 296 25.41 -10.79 3.23
CA THR A 296 25.50 -9.89 2.06
C THR A 296 25.29 -10.58 0.71
N SER A 297 25.42 -11.90 0.61
CA SER A 297 25.06 -12.67 -0.60
C SER A 297 23.58 -12.53 -0.96
N ASP A 298 22.72 -12.38 0.03
CA ASP A 298 21.26 -12.36 -0.11
C ASP A 298 20.71 -10.94 -0.32
N TYR A 299 21.55 -9.92 -0.13
CA TYR A 299 21.17 -8.52 -0.34
C TYR A 299 20.66 -8.29 -1.77
N ARG A 300 19.78 -7.31 -1.94
CA ARG A 300 19.07 -7.08 -3.22
C ARG A 300 20.01 -6.86 -4.39
N LYS A 301 21.10 -6.11 -4.22
CA LYS A 301 22.14 -5.88 -5.24
C LYS A 301 21.59 -5.63 -6.64
N GLY A 302 20.55 -4.84 -6.72
CA GLY A 302 19.82 -4.53 -7.94
C GLY A 302 19.49 -3.06 -8.01
N THR A 303 18.47 -2.70 -8.80
CA THR A 303 18.08 -1.31 -9.00
C THR A 303 16.76 -0.99 -8.31
N LEU A 304 16.79 0.00 -7.42
CA LEU A 304 15.63 0.72 -6.93
C LEU A 304 15.31 1.84 -7.92
N HIS A 305 14.21 1.71 -8.66
CA HIS A 305 13.65 2.79 -9.47
C HIS A 305 12.70 3.61 -8.64
N ALA A 306 13.14 4.78 -8.19
CA ALA A 306 12.34 5.73 -7.41
C ALA A 306 12.05 6.97 -8.27
N TYR A 307 10.81 7.14 -8.71
CA TYR A 307 10.46 8.22 -9.62
C TYR A 307 9.07 8.81 -9.36
N ASN A 308 8.92 10.09 -9.69
CA ASN A 308 7.68 10.84 -9.51
C ASN A 308 7.09 10.68 -8.08
N ASN A 309 7.95 10.67 -7.04
CA ASN A 309 7.51 10.71 -5.66
C ASN A 309 7.68 12.13 -5.08
N THR A 310 6.94 12.41 -4.02
CA THR A 310 7.12 13.62 -3.21
C THR A 310 7.61 13.22 -1.82
N PHE A 311 8.87 13.55 -1.51
CA PHE A 311 9.52 13.36 -0.22
C PHE A 311 9.47 14.64 0.57
N VAL A 312 8.86 14.62 1.75
CA VAL A 312 8.75 15.78 2.64
C VAL A 312 9.37 15.43 3.98
N SER A 313 10.30 16.26 4.47
CA SER A 313 10.82 16.13 5.82
C SER A 313 10.49 17.35 6.66
N THR A 314 9.87 17.12 7.81
CA THR A 314 9.61 18.16 8.82
C THR A 314 10.60 18.09 9.98
N ARG A 315 11.65 17.24 9.87
CA ARG A 315 12.67 17.10 10.92
C ARG A 315 13.37 18.42 11.20
N THR A 316 13.69 18.61 12.47
CA THR A 316 14.43 19.79 12.96
C THR A 316 15.95 19.57 12.99
N ASP A 317 16.39 18.34 12.72
CA ASP A 317 17.79 17.95 12.65
C ASP A 317 18.17 17.57 11.19
N ARG A 318 18.55 16.35 10.95
CA ARG A 318 19.01 15.85 9.65
C ARG A 318 18.10 14.75 9.13
N THR A 319 17.92 14.72 7.80
CA THR A 319 17.26 13.65 7.08
C THR A 319 18.25 13.02 6.11
N THR A 320 18.31 11.70 6.05
CA THR A 320 19.01 10.97 5.00
C THR A 320 17.96 10.39 4.05
N LEU A 321 18.02 10.77 2.77
CA LEU A 321 17.02 10.35 1.80
C LEU A 321 17.02 8.83 1.65
N MET A 322 18.21 8.23 1.47
CA MET A 322 18.30 6.77 1.37
C MET A 322 19.56 6.19 1.98
N ARG A 323 19.42 4.97 2.47
CA ARG A 323 20.51 4.07 2.81
C ARG A 323 20.55 2.95 1.78
N LEU A 324 21.63 2.85 1.03
CA LEU A 324 21.97 1.70 0.21
C LEU A 324 22.97 0.84 1.03
N SER A 325 22.67 -0.46 1.17
CA SER A 325 23.39 -1.29 2.16
C SER A 325 24.84 -1.55 1.81
N THR A 326 25.17 -1.66 0.52
CA THR A 326 26.54 -1.84 0.00
C THR A 326 26.73 -1.02 -1.28
N ASN A 327 27.93 -1.07 -1.88
CA ASN A 327 28.18 -0.42 -3.17
C ASN A 327 27.69 -1.24 -4.38
N GLU A 328 27.01 -2.38 -4.13
CA GLU A 328 26.40 -3.18 -5.18
C GLU A 328 24.90 -2.84 -5.39
N GLU A 329 24.29 -2.07 -4.49
CA GLU A 329 22.94 -1.54 -4.66
C GLU A 329 22.96 -0.27 -5.51
N THR A 330 22.00 -0.21 -6.45
CA THR A 330 21.81 0.94 -7.34
C THR A 330 20.47 1.61 -7.07
N ALA A 331 20.40 2.92 -7.07
CA ALA A 331 19.16 3.70 -7.09
C ALA A 331 19.13 4.61 -8.32
N ASP A 332 18.11 4.45 -9.17
CA ASP A 332 17.72 5.38 -10.22
C ASP A 332 16.65 6.31 -9.65
N PHE A 333 17.06 7.51 -9.29
CA PHE A 333 16.25 8.50 -8.60
C PHE A 333 15.96 9.68 -9.53
N ARG A 334 14.75 9.74 -10.08
CA ARG A 334 14.38 10.74 -11.07
C ARG A 334 12.99 11.33 -10.86
N ASN A 335 12.81 12.56 -11.31
CA ASN A 335 11.51 13.24 -11.29
C ASN A 335 10.85 13.29 -9.91
N ASN A 336 11.62 13.28 -8.82
CA ASN A 336 11.10 13.36 -7.46
C ASN A 336 11.21 14.77 -6.90
N ILE A 337 10.28 15.16 -6.03
CA ILE A 337 10.43 16.33 -5.18
C ILE A 337 11.03 15.91 -3.86
N VAL A 338 12.12 16.55 -3.43
CA VAL A 338 12.72 16.40 -2.09
C VAL A 338 12.64 17.74 -1.37
N TYR A 339 11.68 17.85 -0.44
CA TYR A 339 11.35 19.09 0.24
C TYR A 339 11.51 18.98 1.76
N PRO A 340 12.67 19.36 2.33
CA PRO A 340 12.78 19.66 3.75
C PRO A 340 12.08 20.99 4.05
N THR A 341 11.16 20.99 5.03
CA THR A 341 10.42 22.20 5.41
C THR A 341 11.32 23.25 6.06
N LEU A 342 12.38 22.81 6.76
CA LEU A 342 13.35 23.69 7.40
C LEU A 342 14.47 24.13 6.43
N ALA A 343 15.04 25.28 6.73
CA ALA A 343 16.20 25.80 6.00
C ALA A 343 17.52 25.14 6.47
N GLY A 344 18.53 25.17 5.59
CA GLY A 344 19.88 24.71 5.88
C GLY A 344 20.19 23.28 5.40
N ASN A 345 21.38 22.80 5.72
CA ASN A 345 21.88 21.48 5.32
C ASN A 345 21.24 20.36 6.13
N THR A 346 19.99 20.09 5.85
CA THR A 346 19.18 19.14 6.61
C THR A 346 18.95 17.82 5.88
N VAL A 347 19.36 17.72 4.59
CA VAL A 347 19.22 16.50 3.78
C VAL A 347 20.58 16.01 3.29
N SER A 348 20.87 14.73 3.50
CA SER A 348 21.87 13.99 2.73
C SER A 348 21.20 13.04 1.75
N LEU A 349 21.83 12.87 0.58
CA LEU A 349 21.31 12.01 -0.48
C LEU A 349 21.42 10.53 -0.09
N VAL A 350 22.59 10.13 0.38
CA VAL A 350 22.83 8.75 0.86
C VAL A 350 23.41 8.74 2.27
N ASP A 351 23.32 7.57 2.91
CA ASP A 351 24.00 7.34 4.20
C ASP A 351 25.53 7.25 4.01
N GLN A 352 26.03 6.26 3.29
CA GLN A 352 27.46 6.08 3.01
C GLN A 352 27.76 5.41 1.68
N SER A 353 27.03 4.38 1.29
CA SER A 353 27.33 3.44 0.22
C SER A 353 26.29 3.47 -0.89
N GLY A 354 26.56 2.72 -1.97
CA GLY A 354 25.67 2.52 -3.12
C GLY A 354 25.98 3.39 -4.32
N GLU A 355 25.32 3.08 -5.43
CA GLU A 355 25.36 3.81 -6.67
C GLU A 355 24.06 4.59 -6.85
N LEU A 356 24.09 5.92 -6.70
CA LEU A 356 22.93 6.79 -6.84
C LEU A 356 22.99 7.59 -8.15
N TYR A 357 21.99 7.44 -9.01
CA TYR A 357 21.82 8.20 -10.24
C TYR A 357 20.70 9.23 -10.05
N LEU A 358 21.02 10.51 -10.27
CA LEU A 358 20.09 11.64 -10.13
C LEU A 358 19.75 12.21 -11.52
N THR A 359 18.45 12.38 -11.80
CA THR A 359 17.95 12.95 -13.06
C THR A 359 16.68 13.76 -12.82
N HIS A 360 16.64 15.03 -13.19
CA HIS A 360 15.45 15.92 -13.15
C HIS A 360 14.65 15.85 -11.82
N ASN A 361 15.33 15.86 -10.68
CA ASN A 361 14.67 15.98 -9.39
C ASN A 361 14.53 17.44 -8.99
N TRP A 362 13.53 17.75 -8.19
CA TRP A 362 13.43 19.04 -7.52
C TRP A 362 14.04 18.95 -6.11
N PHE A 363 15.00 19.84 -5.82
CA PHE A 363 15.66 19.93 -4.51
C PHE A 363 15.60 21.34 -3.93
N LYS A 364 15.44 21.42 -2.60
CA LYS A 364 15.71 22.65 -1.86
C LYS A 364 17.24 22.80 -1.67
N PRO A 365 17.84 23.99 -1.89
CA PRO A 365 19.28 24.20 -1.75
C PRO A 365 19.82 23.78 -0.38
N GLY A 366 21.06 23.25 -0.37
CA GLY A 366 21.79 22.92 0.86
C GLY A 366 21.80 21.43 1.21
N TRP A 367 21.43 20.56 0.27
CA TRP A 367 21.68 19.12 0.44
C TRP A 367 23.18 18.82 0.37
N VAL A 368 23.57 17.68 0.96
CA VAL A 368 24.93 17.13 0.91
C VAL A 368 24.88 15.68 0.45
N ASP A 369 25.98 15.18 -0.09
CA ASP A 369 26.06 13.79 -0.54
C ASP A 369 25.82 12.81 0.61
N THR A 370 26.52 13.04 1.73
CA THR A 370 26.37 12.28 2.98
C THR A 370 26.74 13.15 4.18
N PHE A 371 26.19 12.81 5.35
CA PHE A 371 26.63 13.39 6.62
C PHE A 371 27.85 12.67 7.23
N GLY A 372 28.29 11.59 6.63
CA GLY A 372 29.43 10.79 7.05
C GLY A 372 30.56 10.83 6.04
N THR A 373 31.17 9.67 5.80
CA THR A 373 32.18 9.47 4.76
C THR A 373 31.54 8.70 3.60
N LEU A 374 31.49 9.30 2.43
CA LEU A 374 30.98 8.64 1.23
C LEU A 374 31.96 7.54 0.79
N SER A 375 31.46 6.33 0.64
CA SER A 375 32.16 5.18 0.07
C SER A 375 31.53 4.69 -1.22
N GLY A 376 30.30 5.11 -1.51
CA GLY A 376 29.59 4.88 -2.76
C GLY A 376 29.85 5.95 -3.81
N THR A 377 29.04 5.99 -4.85
CA THR A 377 29.15 6.95 -5.95
C THR A 377 27.81 7.64 -6.19
N ILE A 378 27.85 8.96 -6.39
CA ILE A 378 26.69 9.75 -6.81
C ILE A 378 26.95 10.24 -8.22
N HIS A 379 26.08 9.86 -9.14
CA HIS A 379 26.07 10.26 -10.55
C HIS A 379 24.99 11.33 -10.72
N ASP A 380 25.38 12.59 -10.57
CA ASP A 380 24.51 13.75 -10.80
C ASP A 380 24.69 14.22 -12.24
N ASP A 381 23.62 14.21 -13.04
CA ASP A 381 23.65 14.69 -14.43
C ASP A 381 23.50 16.20 -14.56
N GLY A 382 23.36 16.92 -13.43
CA GLY A 382 23.27 18.37 -13.39
C GLY A 382 21.92 18.94 -13.85
N THR A 383 20.88 18.11 -13.95
CA THR A 383 19.56 18.51 -14.44
C THR A 383 18.56 18.85 -13.31
N ALA A 384 19.03 18.89 -12.07
CA ALA A 384 18.17 19.16 -10.91
C ALA A 384 17.51 20.54 -11.00
N VAL A 385 16.20 20.61 -10.78
CA VAL A 385 15.48 21.86 -10.54
C VAL A 385 15.68 22.26 -9.09
N VAL A 386 16.12 23.48 -8.83
CA VAL A 386 16.52 23.94 -7.51
C VAL A 386 15.71 25.18 -7.12
N GLY A 387 15.01 25.10 -6.00
CA GLY A 387 14.17 26.20 -5.50
C GLY A 387 14.01 26.20 -4.00
N THR A 388 13.49 27.28 -3.42
CA THR A 388 13.23 27.38 -1.97
C THR A 388 11.88 26.74 -1.58
N SER A 389 10.97 26.62 -2.52
CA SER A 389 9.65 25.98 -2.38
C SER A 389 9.29 25.32 -3.73
N PRO A 390 8.76 24.11 -3.74
CA PRO A 390 8.29 23.48 -4.97
C PRO A 390 6.96 24.04 -5.48
N GLY A 391 6.35 25.01 -4.79
CA GLY A 391 5.08 25.61 -5.19
C GLY A 391 3.87 24.75 -4.88
N PHE A 392 3.85 24.11 -3.71
CA PHE A 392 2.66 23.38 -3.26
C PHE A 392 1.48 24.29 -2.92
N GLU A 393 0.26 23.83 -3.15
CA GLU A 393 -0.98 24.54 -2.80
C GLU A 393 -1.02 24.90 -1.31
N ASN A 394 -0.71 23.95 -0.41
CA ASN A 394 -0.62 24.22 1.02
C ASN A 394 0.22 23.15 1.75
N ALA A 395 1.53 23.31 1.76
CA ALA A 395 2.43 22.38 2.43
C ALA A 395 2.13 22.19 3.94
N ALA A 396 1.65 23.25 4.62
CA ALA A 396 1.32 23.18 6.04
C ALA A 396 0.08 22.32 6.33
N ALA A 397 -0.87 22.26 5.39
CA ALA A 397 -2.03 21.38 5.43
C ALA A 397 -1.76 20.03 4.77
N GLN A 398 -0.50 19.77 4.41
CA GLN A 398 -0.09 18.59 3.66
C GLN A 398 -0.83 18.46 2.30
N ASP A 399 -1.17 19.58 1.66
CA ASP A 399 -1.63 19.61 0.28
C ASP A 399 -0.41 19.86 -0.62
N PHE A 400 0.09 18.76 -1.19
CA PHE A 400 1.30 18.74 -2.01
C PHE A 400 0.99 18.77 -3.51
N ARG A 401 -0.23 19.10 -3.91
CA ARG A 401 -0.55 19.44 -5.29
C ARG A 401 0.21 20.71 -5.68
N LEU A 402 0.57 20.81 -6.95
CA LEU A 402 1.31 21.96 -7.46
C LEU A 402 0.36 23.14 -7.74
N SER A 403 0.77 24.35 -7.39
CA SER A 403 0.07 25.58 -7.75
C SER A 403 0.58 26.15 -9.07
N ALA A 404 -0.18 27.03 -9.68
CA ALA A 404 0.16 27.66 -10.96
C ALA A 404 1.55 28.31 -10.94
N GLY A 405 2.36 28.01 -11.97
CA GLY A 405 3.71 28.56 -12.13
C GLY A 405 4.76 27.91 -11.23
N SER A 406 4.48 26.76 -10.63
CA SER A 406 5.47 25.98 -9.89
C SER A 406 6.57 25.45 -10.79
N ASP A 407 7.83 25.52 -10.34
CA ASP A 407 9.00 25.03 -11.10
C ASP A 407 8.95 23.53 -11.48
N PRO A 408 8.32 22.62 -10.72
CA PRO A 408 8.16 21.22 -11.11
C PRO A 408 7.26 20.95 -12.31
N ILE A 409 6.43 21.89 -12.73
CA ILE A 409 5.44 21.72 -13.81
C ILE A 409 6.16 21.49 -15.14
N ASN A 410 5.83 20.39 -15.85
CA ASN A 410 6.38 20.02 -17.15
C ASN A 410 7.93 19.92 -17.16
N ALA A 411 8.53 19.56 -16.02
CA ALA A 411 9.98 19.57 -15.85
C ALA A 411 10.59 18.15 -15.68
N SER A 412 9.82 17.10 -15.88
CA SER A 412 10.30 15.72 -15.77
C SER A 412 11.17 15.30 -16.96
N ALA A 413 12.15 14.45 -16.67
CA ALA A 413 12.82 13.64 -17.70
C ALA A 413 11.94 12.46 -18.14
N ALA A 414 12.27 11.88 -19.29
CA ALA A 414 11.74 10.58 -19.69
C ALA A 414 12.05 9.52 -18.63
N LEU A 415 11.12 8.60 -18.44
CA LEU A 415 11.31 7.47 -17.54
C LEU A 415 12.44 6.55 -18.04
N ALA A 416 13.07 5.83 -17.11
CA ALA A 416 14.04 4.81 -17.49
C ALA A 416 13.40 3.76 -18.41
N PRO A 417 14.11 3.27 -19.44
CA PRO A 417 13.56 2.26 -20.36
C PRO A 417 13.05 1.00 -19.67
N ALA A 418 13.63 0.64 -18.53
CA ALA A 418 13.22 -0.52 -17.74
C ALA A 418 11.80 -0.39 -17.17
N VAL A 419 11.26 0.81 -17.02
CA VAL A 419 9.96 1.06 -16.37
C VAL A 419 8.95 1.80 -17.26
N SER A 420 9.42 2.49 -18.31
CA SER A 420 8.59 3.41 -19.10
C SER A 420 7.39 2.76 -19.78
N ALA A 421 7.53 1.51 -20.25
CA ALA A 421 6.46 0.81 -20.96
C ALA A 421 5.47 0.10 -20.02
N SER A 422 5.91 -0.37 -18.85
CA SER A 422 5.13 -1.24 -17.97
C SER A 422 4.64 -0.55 -16.70
N HIS A 423 5.27 0.56 -16.31
CA HIS A 423 4.98 1.26 -15.06
C HIS A 423 4.96 2.79 -15.20
N PRO A 424 4.26 3.36 -16.20
CA PRO A 424 4.10 4.82 -16.28
C PRO A 424 3.27 5.31 -15.07
N PRO A 425 3.54 6.53 -14.54
CA PRO A 425 2.80 7.09 -13.42
C PRO A 425 1.47 7.71 -13.89
N VAL A 426 0.49 6.87 -14.19
CA VAL A 426 -0.80 7.25 -14.80
C VAL A 426 -1.87 7.67 -13.79
N ARG A 427 -1.58 7.59 -12.51
CA ARG A 427 -2.50 8.01 -11.43
C ARG A 427 -1.74 8.81 -10.39
N HIS A 428 -2.48 9.49 -9.51
CA HIS A 428 -1.96 10.04 -8.27
C HIS A 428 -2.89 9.73 -7.09
N TYR A 429 -2.34 9.86 -5.88
CA TYR A 429 -3.04 9.58 -4.64
C TYR A 429 -4.03 10.69 -4.31
N VAL A 430 -5.28 10.31 -4.00
CA VAL A 430 -6.28 11.23 -3.43
C VAL A 430 -6.42 10.97 -1.94
N LYS A 431 -6.43 12.01 -1.17
CA LYS A 431 -6.39 12.01 0.29
C LYS A 431 -7.77 11.71 0.88
N HIS A 432 -8.04 10.58 1.56
CA HIS A 432 -7.09 9.49 1.74
C HIS A 432 -7.67 8.20 1.19
N GLN A 433 -6.77 7.28 0.78
CA GLN A 433 -7.11 5.92 0.35
C GLN A 433 -7.86 5.84 -1.00
N SER A 434 -7.67 6.81 -1.86
CA SER A 434 -8.25 6.85 -3.20
C SER A 434 -7.20 7.27 -4.22
N SER A 435 -7.57 7.30 -5.47
CA SER A 435 -6.71 7.76 -6.56
C SER A 435 -7.54 8.30 -7.72
N GLU A 436 -6.97 9.22 -8.46
CA GLU A 436 -7.54 9.71 -9.71
C GLU A 436 -6.51 9.65 -10.84
N ALA A 437 -6.96 9.78 -12.07
CA ALA A 437 -6.08 9.78 -13.24
C ALA A 437 -5.06 10.91 -13.12
N ARG A 438 -3.79 10.62 -13.38
CA ARG A 438 -2.75 11.62 -13.53
C ARG A 438 -2.80 12.10 -14.96
N LEU A 439 -3.33 13.28 -15.16
CA LEU A 439 -3.42 13.91 -16.47
C LEU A 439 -2.00 14.20 -16.97
N ASN A 440 -1.72 13.87 -18.21
CA ASN A 440 -0.42 14.09 -18.82
C ASN A 440 -0.61 14.92 -20.09
N ASP A 441 -0.11 16.14 -20.08
CA ASP A 441 -0.15 17.07 -21.20
C ASP A 441 1.09 16.99 -22.13
N ALA A 442 1.76 15.85 -22.15
CA ALA A 442 2.94 15.44 -22.93
C ALA A 442 4.25 15.33 -22.13
N VAL A 443 4.46 16.09 -21.08
CA VAL A 443 5.62 16.00 -20.17
C VAL A 443 5.10 15.92 -18.75
N TYR A 444 5.47 14.86 -18.03
CA TYR A 444 5.07 14.74 -16.63
C TYR A 444 5.65 15.86 -15.76
N ASP A 445 4.95 16.18 -14.70
CA ASP A 445 5.48 17.03 -13.64
C ASP A 445 6.47 16.26 -12.76
N ILE A 446 7.39 16.96 -12.12
CA ILE A 446 8.24 16.40 -11.08
C ILE A 446 7.38 16.22 -9.82
N GLY A 447 7.49 15.05 -9.16
CA GLY A 447 6.74 14.74 -7.94
C GLY A 447 5.55 13.83 -8.16
N ALA A 448 4.76 13.64 -7.10
CA ALA A 448 3.66 12.66 -7.04
C ALA A 448 2.37 13.12 -7.74
N TYR A 449 2.26 14.41 -8.03
CA TYR A 449 1.05 15.02 -8.60
C TYR A 449 1.35 15.69 -9.93
N GLU A 450 0.34 15.74 -10.78
CA GLU A 450 0.32 16.57 -11.97
C GLU A 450 -0.41 17.88 -11.65
N TYR A 451 0.07 18.99 -12.16
CA TYR A 451 -0.61 20.26 -12.05
C TYR A 451 -1.88 20.24 -12.90
N SER A 452 -2.97 20.69 -12.32
CA SER A 452 -4.21 20.93 -13.07
C SER A 452 -4.67 22.34 -12.80
N PRO A 453 -4.78 23.19 -13.83
CA PRO A 453 -5.10 24.62 -13.66
C PRO A 453 -6.45 24.88 -12.99
N ASP A 454 -7.41 23.96 -13.05
CA ASP A 454 -8.78 24.15 -12.56
C ASP A 454 -9.29 23.08 -11.60
N GLY A 455 -8.39 22.33 -10.94
CA GLY A 455 -8.76 21.12 -10.20
C GLY A 455 -9.54 20.21 -11.16
N ALA A 456 -8.88 19.32 -11.86
CA ALA A 456 -9.50 18.56 -12.95
C ALA A 456 -10.89 18.07 -12.55
N SER A 457 -11.90 18.54 -13.24
CA SER A 457 -13.24 18.03 -13.04
C SER A 457 -13.24 16.55 -13.39
N PRO A 458 -13.77 15.64 -12.57
CA PRO A 458 -13.92 14.24 -12.95
C PRO A 458 -14.64 14.03 -14.28
N CYS A 459 -15.34 15.06 -14.77
CA CYS A 459 -16.00 15.08 -16.06
C CYS A 459 -15.10 15.49 -17.23
N ASP A 460 -13.91 16.00 -16.97
CA ASP A 460 -12.90 16.29 -17.98
C ASP A 460 -12.05 15.02 -18.19
N LEU A 461 -12.60 14.12 -19.02
CA LEU A 461 -12.04 12.78 -19.23
C LEU A 461 -10.88 12.74 -20.23
N ASN A 462 -10.61 13.85 -20.93
CA ASN A 462 -9.47 13.97 -21.81
C ASN A 462 -8.35 14.87 -21.23
N GLY A 463 -8.63 15.55 -20.11
CA GLY A 463 -7.65 16.38 -19.39
C GLY A 463 -7.28 17.68 -20.11
N ASP A 464 -8.16 18.18 -21.01
CA ASP A 464 -7.89 19.43 -21.74
C ASP A 464 -8.40 20.70 -21.02
N SER A 465 -8.87 20.55 -19.77
CA SER A 465 -9.45 21.58 -18.92
C SER A 465 -10.79 22.14 -19.42
N ALA A 466 -11.46 21.44 -20.35
CA ALA A 466 -12.76 21.85 -20.89
C ALA A 466 -13.73 20.67 -20.90
N ILE A 467 -14.78 20.72 -20.10
CA ILE A 467 -15.82 19.68 -20.15
C ILE A 467 -16.69 19.90 -21.41
N ASN A 468 -16.54 19.04 -22.39
CA ASN A 468 -17.17 19.19 -23.70
C ASN A 468 -17.52 17.84 -24.36
N VAL A 469 -17.90 17.86 -25.65
CA VAL A 469 -18.30 16.66 -26.38
C VAL A 469 -17.20 15.60 -26.50
N ILE A 470 -15.92 15.97 -26.35
CA ILE A 470 -14.81 15.02 -26.41
C ILE A 470 -14.81 14.12 -25.16
N ASP A 471 -15.16 14.68 -24.00
CA ASP A 471 -15.30 13.90 -22.75
C ASP A 471 -16.46 12.92 -22.83
N VAL A 472 -17.58 13.35 -23.43
CA VAL A 472 -18.70 12.46 -23.75
C VAL A 472 -18.24 11.30 -24.64
N GLN A 473 -17.44 11.58 -25.68
CA GLN A 473 -16.91 10.54 -26.55
C GLN A 473 -15.98 9.58 -25.81
N ASN A 474 -15.13 10.08 -24.92
CA ASN A 474 -14.23 9.24 -24.11
C ASN A 474 -15.03 8.34 -23.17
N LEU A 475 -16.00 8.89 -22.46
CA LEU A 475 -16.86 8.10 -21.56
C LEU A 475 -17.65 7.02 -22.32
N VAL A 476 -18.21 7.36 -23.48
CA VAL A 476 -18.89 6.37 -24.34
C VAL A 476 -17.94 5.25 -24.75
N ARG A 477 -16.68 5.55 -25.10
CA ARG A 477 -15.68 4.53 -25.46
C ARG A 477 -15.35 3.58 -24.32
N ILE A 478 -15.33 4.10 -23.08
CA ILE A 478 -15.14 3.29 -21.87
C ILE A 478 -16.37 2.39 -21.66
N ILE A 479 -17.60 2.95 -21.71
CA ILE A 479 -18.86 2.23 -21.51
C ILE A 479 -19.01 1.06 -22.50
N ILE A 480 -18.68 1.27 -23.77
CA ILE A 480 -18.78 0.21 -24.80
C ILE A 480 -17.57 -0.73 -24.84
N GLY A 481 -16.60 -0.55 -23.95
CA GLY A 481 -15.38 -1.38 -23.89
C GLY A 481 -14.42 -1.19 -25.09
N ALA A 482 -14.54 -0.08 -25.82
CA ALA A 482 -13.64 0.24 -26.93
C ALA A 482 -12.25 0.72 -26.47
N VAL A 483 -12.15 1.19 -25.22
CA VAL A 483 -10.90 1.52 -24.50
C VAL A 483 -11.03 0.92 -23.11
N ALA A 484 -9.96 0.32 -22.61
CA ALA A 484 -9.91 -0.06 -21.20
C ALA A 484 -9.70 1.22 -20.37
N GLY A 485 -10.73 1.70 -19.71
CA GLY A 485 -10.60 2.74 -18.69
C GLY A 485 -9.77 2.21 -17.52
N ALA A 486 -9.04 3.10 -16.82
CA ALA A 486 -8.46 2.74 -15.54
C ALA A 486 -9.59 2.40 -14.54
N PRO A 487 -9.35 1.54 -13.54
CA PRO A 487 -10.38 1.23 -12.53
C PRO A 487 -10.94 2.51 -11.89
N GLY A 488 -12.27 2.73 -12.05
CA GLY A 488 -12.95 3.92 -11.54
C GLY A 488 -12.92 5.14 -12.46
N GLU A 489 -12.21 5.10 -13.58
CA GLU A 489 -12.25 6.15 -14.59
C GLU A 489 -13.61 6.20 -15.26
N GLY A 490 -14.29 7.35 -15.15
CA GLY A 490 -15.63 7.54 -15.68
C GLY A 490 -16.77 7.09 -14.78
N ASP A 491 -16.50 6.48 -13.61
CA ASP A 491 -17.49 6.21 -12.56
C ASP A 491 -17.71 7.51 -11.75
N LEU A 492 -18.52 8.39 -12.31
CA LEU A 492 -18.72 9.74 -11.78
C LEU A 492 -19.69 9.78 -10.61
N ASN A 493 -20.60 8.82 -10.52
CA ASN A 493 -21.56 8.69 -9.42
C ASN A 493 -21.05 7.79 -8.29
N GLN A 494 -19.86 7.16 -8.47
CA GLN A 494 -19.19 6.27 -7.51
C GLN A 494 -20.03 5.06 -7.08
N ASP A 495 -20.84 4.52 -8.00
CA ASP A 495 -21.66 3.33 -7.73
C ASP A 495 -20.95 2.01 -8.08
N GLY A 496 -19.72 2.09 -8.60
CA GLY A 496 -18.88 0.96 -8.99
C GLY A 496 -19.07 0.49 -10.44
N ASN A 497 -19.90 1.18 -11.21
CA ASN A 497 -20.12 0.90 -12.63
C ASN A 497 -19.83 2.17 -13.46
N VAL A 498 -19.37 1.99 -14.68
CA VAL A 498 -19.29 3.08 -15.66
C VAL A 498 -20.37 2.87 -16.69
N ASP A 499 -21.46 3.65 -16.62
CA ASP A 499 -22.63 3.42 -17.44
C ASP A 499 -23.35 4.72 -17.90
N GLY A 500 -24.61 4.59 -18.31
CA GLY A 500 -25.40 5.72 -18.80
C GLY A 500 -25.74 6.78 -17.74
N LEU A 501 -25.61 6.48 -16.44
CA LEU A 501 -25.82 7.45 -15.37
C LEU A 501 -24.63 8.42 -15.30
N ASP A 502 -23.40 7.92 -15.46
CA ASP A 502 -22.19 8.74 -15.51
C ASP A 502 -22.19 9.62 -16.77
N LEU A 503 -22.60 9.05 -17.91
CA LEU A 503 -22.74 9.80 -19.16
C LEU A 503 -23.71 10.98 -18.99
N ARG A 504 -24.79 10.79 -18.24
CA ARG A 504 -25.75 11.83 -17.94
C ARG A 504 -25.12 12.96 -17.13
N ILE A 505 -24.26 12.65 -16.16
CA ILE A 505 -23.57 13.67 -15.36
C ILE A 505 -22.74 14.58 -16.25
N VAL A 506 -21.93 14.02 -17.18
CA VAL A 506 -21.15 14.84 -18.12
C VAL A 506 -22.05 15.70 -19.00
N LEU A 507 -23.13 15.12 -19.53
CA LEU A 507 -24.10 15.85 -20.37
C LEU A 507 -24.80 16.97 -19.59
N ASP A 508 -25.28 16.71 -18.38
CA ASP A 508 -25.95 17.69 -17.54
C ASP A 508 -25.00 18.84 -17.17
N THR A 509 -23.69 18.54 -16.97
CA THR A 509 -22.65 19.54 -16.74
C THR A 509 -22.42 20.42 -17.96
N ILE A 510 -22.29 19.84 -19.16
CA ILE A 510 -22.10 20.58 -20.42
C ILE A 510 -23.30 21.48 -20.72
N LEU A 511 -24.51 21.01 -20.42
CA LEU A 511 -25.76 21.74 -20.65
C LEU A 511 -26.05 22.80 -19.56
N GLY A 512 -25.24 22.85 -18.50
CA GLY A 512 -25.44 23.79 -17.37
C GLY A 512 -26.70 23.50 -16.54
N VAL A 513 -27.24 22.29 -16.60
CA VAL A 513 -28.40 21.84 -15.81
C VAL A 513 -28.03 20.97 -14.61
N GLY A 514 -26.74 20.62 -14.47
CA GLY A 514 -26.13 19.89 -13.38
C GLY A 514 -24.69 20.34 -13.18
N SER A 515 -24.01 19.77 -12.19
CA SER A 515 -22.56 19.98 -11.96
C SER A 515 -21.86 18.63 -11.87
N CYS A 516 -20.61 18.58 -12.32
CA CYS A 516 -19.75 17.44 -12.06
C CYS A 516 -19.58 17.23 -10.53
N PRO A 517 -19.60 16.00 -10.04
CA PRO A 517 -19.24 15.70 -8.67
C PRO A 517 -17.82 16.19 -8.37
N ALA A 518 -17.58 16.60 -7.12
CA ALA A 518 -16.27 17.08 -6.64
C ALA A 518 -15.33 15.91 -6.32
#